data_e8ead99d1ee70fa00689323b571e8e3d
#
_entry.id   e8ead99d1ee70fa00689323b571e8e3d
#
_cell.length_a   1.000
_cell.length_b   1.000
_cell.length_c   1.000
_cell.angle_alpha   90.00
_cell.angle_beta   90.00
_cell.angle_gamma   90.00
#
_symmetry.space_group_name_H-M   'P 1'
#
loop_
_entity.id
_entity.type
_entity.pdbx_description
1 polymer ?
#
loop_
_entity_poly.entity_id
_entity_poly.type
_entity_poly.pdbx_seq_one_letter_code
_entity_poly.pdbx_strand_id
1 'polypeptide(L)'
;MSALWSSYFLQQRRIKAVHETVLSIFCGMIVGLIIRMSPGHYIQDAVKFNPGYFFNILLPPIILNSGYELHQANFFRNLGSILTFAIPGTFISALVVGIILYIWTALGLDNVSLEFVDALAVGATLSATDPVTILSIFNAYKVDPKLYTIIFGESLLNDAISIVMFETCQKFHGQPVRFSSFFQGVGLFLMTFTISTIIGIFIGILVALILKHSHIRRYPQIETCLVLLFAYQSYFFSNGAHMSGIVSLLFCGITLKHYAYFNMSRRTQ
;
A
#
# COMPACT_ATOMS: atom_id res chain seq x y z
N MET A 1 -15.61 -11.29 12.18
CA MET A 1 -15.84 -12.47 13.01
C MET A 1 -15.85 -13.76 12.19
N SER A 2 -16.69 -13.92 11.16
CA SER A 2 -16.71 -15.11 10.28
C SER A 2 -15.37 -15.40 9.61
N ALA A 3 -14.67 -14.37 9.10
CA ALA A 3 -13.36 -14.52 8.46
C ALA A 3 -12.28 -15.04 9.43
N LEU A 4 -12.24 -14.53 10.66
CA LEU A 4 -11.30 -15.01 11.68
C LEU A 4 -11.59 -16.45 12.11
N TRP A 5 -12.87 -16.82 12.18
CA TRP A 5 -13.28 -18.18 12.51
C TRP A 5 -12.97 -19.16 11.39
N SER A 6 -13.17 -18.76 10.14
CA SER A 6 -12.82 -19.59 8.99
C SER A 6 -11.29 -19.75 8.85
N SER A 7 -10.50 -18.72 9.14
CA SER A 7 -9.05 -18.77 9.22
C SER A 7 -8.58 -19.78 10.26
N TYR A 8 -9.10 -19.69 11.49
CA TYR A 8 -8.81 -20.64 12.56
C TYR A 8 -9.13 -22.08 12.15
N PHE A 9 -10.29 -22.32 11.55
CA PHE A 9 -10.71 -23.64 11.12
C PHE A 9 -9.82 -24.23 10.01
N LEU A 10 -9.44 -23.42 9.01
CA LEU A 10 -8.54 -23.82 7.93
C LEU A 10 -7.13 -24.15 8.47
N GLN A 11 -6.61 -23.33 9.37
CA GLN A 11 -5.30 -23.56 10.00
C GLN A 11 -5.30 -24.84 10.85
N GLN A 12 -6.36 -25.08 11.63
CA GLN A 12 -6.49 -26.26 12.47
C GLN A 12 -6.55 -27.55 11.65
N ARG A 13 -7.24 -27.53 10.50
CA ARG A 13 -7.37 -28.70 9.62
C ARG A 13 -6.25 -28.83 8.58
N ARG A 14 -5.28 -27.90 8.57
CA ARG A 14 -4.16 -27.87 7.60
C ARG A 14 -4.61 -27.96 6.13
N ILE A 15 -5.78 -27.43 5.80
CA ILE A 15 -6.30 -27.41 4.44
C ILE A 15 -5.53 -26.32 3.68
N LYS A 16 -4.55 -26.72 2.87
CA LYS A 16 -3.74 -25.81 2.02
C LYS A 16 -4.36 -25.53 0.64
N ALA A 17 -5.47 -26.22 0.31
CA ALA A 17 -6.07 -26.14 -1.03
C ALA A 17 -6.80 -24.81 -1.30
N VAL A 18 -7.30 -24.13 -0.27
CA VAL A 18 -8.02 -22.84 -0.41
C VAL A 18 -7.31 -21.79 0.42
N HIS A 19 -6.92 -20.69 -0.24
CA HIS A 19 -6.32 -19.56 0.45
C HIS A 19 -7.37 -18.87 1.31
N GLU A 20 -7.01 -18.49 2.53
CA GLU A 20 -7.89 -17.84 3.51
C GLU A 20 -8.61 -16.60 2.95
N THR A 21 -7.90 -15.80 2.17
CA THR A 21 -8.44 -14.62 1.50
C THR A 21 -9.58 -14.95 0.54
N VAL A 22 -9.45 -16.03 -0.24
CA VAL A 22 -10.48 -16.46 -1.19
C VAL A 22 -11.78 -16.82 -0.47
N LEU A 23 -11.65 -17.57 0.65
CA LEU A 23 -12.81 -17.93 1.45
C LEU A 23 -13.50 -16.70 2.06
N SER A 24 -12.71 -15.73 2.54
CA SER A 24 -13.23 -14.47 3.09
C SER A 24 -13.98 -13.65 2.03
N ILE A 25 -13.47 -13.62 0.79
CA ILE A 25 -14.14 -12.95 -0.34
C ILE A 25 -15.48 -13.64 -0.64
N PHE A 26 -15.51 -14.98 -0.75
CA PHE A 26 -16.75 -15.71 -0.98
C PHE A 26 -17.78 -15.49 0.13
N CYS A 27 -17.37 -15.51 1.40
CA CYS A 27 -18.26 -15.18 2.51
C CYS A 27 -18.82 -13.77 2.39
N GLY A 28 -17.97 -12.79 2.03
CA GLY A 28 -18.42 -11.41 1.78
C GLY A 28 -19.42 -11.30 0.64
N MET A 29 -19.19 -12.02 -0.47
CA MET A 29 -20.11 -12.07 -1.60
C MET A 29 -21.47 -12.66 -1.22
N ILE A 30 -21.50 -13.74 -0.44
CA ILE A 30 -22.76 -14.36 0.03
C ILE A 30 -23.54 -13.38 0.92
N VAL A 31 -22.87 -12.74 1.87
CA VAL A 31 -23.50 -11.74 2.75
C VAL A 31 -24.02 -10.56 1.93
N GLY A 32 -23.25 -10.06 0.96
CA GLY A 32 -23.68 -9.00 0.04
C GLY A 32 -24.92 -9.38 -0.77
N LEU A 33 -24.99 -10.62 -1.23
CA LEU A 33 -26.14 -11.14 -1.97
C LEU A 33 -27.39 -11.23 -1.08
N ILE A 34 -27.25 -11.70 0.15
CA ILE A 34 -28.32 -11.75 1.14
C ILE A 34 -28.86 -10.34 1.43
N ILE A 35 -27.98 -9.36 1.63
CA ILE A 35 -28.37 -7.96 1.86
C ILE A 35 -29.10 -7.38 0.64
N ARG A 36 -28.65 -7.72 -0.57
CA ARG A 36 -29.30 -7.28 -1.81
C ARG A 36 -30.71 -7.87 -1.99
N MET A 37 -30.95 -9.08 -1.52
CA MET A 37 -32.26 -9.73 -1.57
C MET A 37 -33.21 -9.27 -0.45
N SER A 38 -32.70 -8.60 0.58
CA SER A 38 -33.49 -8.06 1.69
C SER A 38 -34.35 -6.86 1.21
N PRO A 39 -35.62 -6.82 1.52
CA PRO A 39 -36.49 -5.68 1.20
C PRO A 39 -36.19 -4.53 2.17
N GLY A 40 -35.27 -3.64 1.80
CA GLY A 40 -34.93 -2.47 2.62
C GLY A 40 -33.69 -1.75 2.10
N HIS A 41 -33.86 -0.52 1.63
CA HIS A 41 -32.72 0.29 1.13
C HIS A 41 -31.80 0.79 2.24
N TYR A 42 -32.28 0.87 3.48
CA TYR A 42 -31.51 1.43 4.61
C TYR A 42 -30.24 0.63 4.92
N ILE A 43 -30.33 -0.70 4.95
CA ILE A 43 -29.17 -1.57 5.21
C ILE A 43 -28.24 -1.58 3.99
N GLN A 44 -28.79 -1.55 2.77
CA GLN A 44 -28.00 -1.49 1.54
C GLN A 44 -27.17 -0.22 1.48
N ASP A 45 -27.74 0.93 1.83
CA ASP A 45 -27.04 2.22 1.83
C ASP A 45 -25.99 2.31 2.94
N ALA A 46 -26.24 1.71 4.10
CA ALA A 46 -25.28 1.69 5.22
C ALA A 46 -24.05 0.81 4.93
N VAL A 47 -24.17 -0.20 4.06
CA VAL A 47 -23.07 -1.14 3.72
C VAL A 47 -22.36 -0.77 2.42
N LYS A 48 -22.81 0.28 1.72
CA LYS A 48 -22.10 0.77 0.53
C LYS A 48 -20.63 1.07 0.84
N PHE A 49 -19.75 0.60 -0.05
CA PHE A 49 -18.33 0.89 0.05
C PHE A 49 -18.09 2.41 -0.01
N ASN A 50 -17.49 2.94 1.06
CA ASN A 50 -17.09 4.34 1.13
C ASN A 50 -15.57 4.42 1.03
N PRO A 51 -15.01 4.96 -0.06
CA PRO A 51 -13.56 5.10 -0.23
C PRO A 51 -12.90 5.86 0.92
N GLY A 52 -13.57 6.86 1.50
CA GLY A 52 -13.03 7.65 2.60
C GLY A 52 -12.71 6.82 3.84
N TYR A 53 -13.56 5.89 4.24
CA TYR A 53 -13.27 4.99 5.36
C TYR A 53 -12.13 4.02 5.04
N PHE A 54 -12.08 3.53 3.80
CA PHE A 54 -11.01 2.64 3.38
C PHE A 54 -9.65 3.33 3.43
N PHE A 55 -9.52 4.48 2.76
CA PHE A 55 -8.24 5.18 2.67
C PHE A 55 -7.79 5.84 3.99
N ASN A 56 -8.72 6.32 4.82
CA ASN A 56 -8.34 7.06 6.02
C ASN A 56 -8.26 6.20 7.29
N ILE A 57 -8.95 5.05 7.35
CA ILE A 57 -8.99 4.22 8.56
C ILE A 57 -8.34 2.86 8.32
N LEU A 58 -8.67 2.16 7.22
CA LEU A 58 -8.20 0.79 7.01
C LEU A 58 -6.77 0.75 6.45
N LEU A 59 -6.48 1.58 5.49
CA LEU A 59 -5.21 1.56 4.75
C LEU A 59 -4.00 1.96 5.60
N PRO A 60 -4.04 3.01 6.45
CA PRO A 60 -2.88 3.44 7.22
C PRO A 60 -2.29 2.38 8.14
N PRO A 61 -3.05 1.62 8.94
CA PRO A 61 -2.49 0.56 9.78
C PRO A 61 -1.82 -0.57 8.96
N ILE A 62 -2.39 -0.91 7.80
CA ILE A 62 -1.86 -1.96 6.93
C ILE A 62 -0.49 -1.54 6.38
N ILE A 63 -0.38 -0.31 5.87
CA ILE A 63 0.89 0.21 5.33
C ILE A 63 1.94 0.40 6.43
N LEU A 64 1.53 0.90 7.58
CA LEU A 64 2.43 1.04 8.72
C LEU A 64 3.01 -0.31 9.15
N ASN A 65 2.16 -1.34 9.24
CA ASN A 65 2.60 -2.70 9.56
C ASN A 65 3.57 -3.25 8.52
N SER A 66 3.28 -3.08 7.23
CA SER A 66 4.15 -3.52 6.15
C SER A 66 5.53 -2.85 6.21
N GLY A 67 5.58 -1.53 6.48
CA GLY A 67 6.83 -0.78 6.67
C GLY A 67 7.58 -1.22 7.93
N TYR A 68 6.88 -1.59 8.98
CA TYR A 68 7.47 -2.02 10.26
C TYR A 68 8.00 -3.46 10.23
N GLU A 69 7.36 -4.38 9.50
CA GLU A 69 7.80 -5.77 9.37
C GLU A 69 9.03 -5.95 8.48
N LEU A 70 9.38 -4.95 7.69
CA LEU A 70 10.49 -5.02 6.75
C LEU A 70 11.84 -5.33 7.43
N HIS A 71 12.60 -6.29 6.90
CA HIS A 71 13.96 -6.64 7.35
C HIS A 71 14.97 -5.58 6.90
N GLN A 72 15.21 -4.60 7.74
CA GLN A 72 15.88 -3.35 7.40
C GLN A 72 17.34 -3.50 6.96
N ALA A 73 18.12 -4.34 7.64
CA ALA A 73 19.55 -4.49 7.33
C ALA A 73 19.76 -4.94 5.87
N ASN A 74 18.98 -5.91 5.41
CA ASN A 74 19.03 -6.40 4.05
C ASN A 74 18.37 -5.44 3.06
N PHE A 75 17.30 -4.73 3.47
CA PHE A 75 16.62 -3.74 2.66
C PHE A 75 17.54 -2.57 2.30
N PHE A 76 18.17 -1.91 3.29
CA PHE A 76 19.06 -0.79 3.04
C PHE A 76 20.32 -1.20 2.28
N ARG A 77 20.84 -2.41 2.53
CA ARG A 77 22.00 -2.95 1.79
C ARG A 77 21.70 -3.15 0.30
N ASN A 78 20.46 -3.49 -0.05
CA ASN A 78 20.03 -3.76 -1.42
C ASN A 78 19.08 -2.69 -1.97
N LEU A 79 18.98 -1.53 -1.31
CA LEU A 79 18.03 -0.46 -1.65
C LEU A 79 18.13 -0.03 -3.11
N GLY A 80 19.34 0.07 -3.67
CA GLY A 80 19.55 0.42 -5.06
C GLY A 80 18.89 -0.58 -6.02
N SER A 81 19.05 -1.87 -5.79
CA SER A 81 18.41 -2.91 -6.61
C SER A 81 16.88 -2.87 -6.45
N ILE A 82 16.39 -2.73 -5.22
CA ILE A 82 14.96 -2.65 -4.93
C ILE A 82 14.33 -1.45 -5.65
N LEU A 83 14.92 -0.26 -5.55
CA LEU A 83 14.43 0.94 -6.22
C LEU A 83 14.48 0.82 -7.74
N THR A 84 15.51 0.18 -8.28
CA THR A 84 15.64 -0.04 -9.73
C THR A 84 14.56 -0.98 -10.27
N PHE A 85 14.14 -1.98 -9.51
CA PHE A 85 13.03 -2.84 -9.92
C PHE A 85 11.67 -2.19 -9.64
N ALA A 86 11.52 -1.54 -8.51
CA ALA A 86 10.26 -0.94 -8.12
C ALA A 86 9.87 0.25 -9.01
N ILE A 87 10.74 1.26 -9.19
CA ILE A 87 10.36 2.48 -9.92
C ILE A 87 10.25 2.23 -11.44
N PRO A 88 11.32 1.88 -12.17
CA PRO A 88 11.20 1.68 -13.61
C PRO A 88 10.43 0.41 -13.97
N GLY A 89 10.47 -0.64 -13.15
CA GLY A 89 9.69 -1.85 -13.40
C GLY A 89 8.19 -1.59 -13.37
N THR A 90 7.69 -0.94 -12.32
CA THR A 90 6.28 -0.56 -12.22
C THR A 90 5.87 0.41 -13.32
N PHE A 91 6.74 1.37 -13.66
CA PHE A 91 6.45 2.33 -14.71
C PHE A 91 6.33 1.67 -16.09
N ILE A 92 7.22 0.76 -16.44
CA ILE A 92 7.17 -0.01 -17.69
C ILE A 92 5.92 -0.89 -17.70
N SER A 93 5.62 -1.60 -16.60
CA SER A 93 4.44 -2.45 -16.49
C SER A 93 3.15 -1.64 -16.67
N ALA A 94 3.03 -0.50 -15.99
CA ALA A 94 1.88 0.39 -16.09
C ALA A 94 1.70 0.94 -17.52
N LEU A 95 2.80 1.34 -18.18
CA LEU A 95 2.76 1.80 -19.56
C LEU A 95 2.31 0.71 -20.53
N VAL A 96 2.88 -0.49 -20.43
CA VAL A 96 2.53 -1.61 -21.32
C VAL A 96 1.06 -1.98 -21.15
N VAL A 97 0.59 -2.15 -19.92
CA VAL A 97 -0.81 -2.48 -19.65
C VAL A 97 -1.73 -1.33 -20.11
N GLY A 98 -1.38 -0.08 -19.81
CA GLY A 98 -2.15 1.09 -20.24
C GLY A 98 -2.26 1.21 -21.76
N ILE A 99 -1.17 0.99 -22.50
CA ILE A 99 -1.16 1.01 -23.98
C ILE A 99 -2.02 -0.13 -24.53
N ILE A 100 -1.90 -1.35 -24.00
CA ILE A 100 -2.71 -2.49 -24.45
C ILE A 100 -4.21 -2.18 -24.24
N LEU A 101 -4.58 -1.65 -23.08
CA LEU A 101 -5.97 -1.28 -22.79
C LEU A 101 -6.46 -0.17 -23.71
N TYR A 102 -5.63 0.83 -23.97
CA TYR A 102 -5.98 1.93 -24.89
C TYR A 102 -6.20 1.42 -26.31
N ILE A 103 -5.30 0.56 -26.82
CA ILE A 103 -5.45 -0.04 -28.16
C ILE A 103 -6.71 -0.91 -28.23
N TRP A 104 -6.98 -1.71 -27.18
CA TRP A 104 -8.17 -2.55 -27.11
C TRP A 104 -9.46 -1.74 -27.23
N THR A 105 -9.56 -0.66 -26.46
CA THR A 105 -10.73 0.23 -26.51
C THR A 105 -10.82 1.05 -27.79
N ALA A 106 -9.69 1.44 -28.39
CA ALA A 106 -9.63 2.15 -29.68
C ALA A 106 -10.06 1.27 -30.86
N LEU A 107 -9.90 -0.06 -30.76
CA LEU A 107 -10.37 -1.02 -31.80
C LEU A 107 -11.90 -1.21 -31.78
N GLY A 108 -12.62 -0.60 -30.81
CA GLY A 108 -14.08 -0.66 -30.75
C GLY A 108 -14.65 -2.03 -30.43
N LEU A 109 -13.87 -2.91 -29.80
CA LEU A 109 -14.30 -4.24 -29.39
C LEU A 109 -15.28 -4.18 -28.21
N ASP A 110 -15.27 -3.08 -27.46
CA ASP A 110 -16.18 -2.79 -26.36
C ASP A 110 -16.86 -1.43 -26.53
N ASN A 111 -18.04 -1.25 -25.96
CA ASN A 111 -18.80 0.01 -25.97
C ASN A 111 -18.22 1.08 -25.02
N VAL A 112 -17.01 0.88 -24.51
CA VAL A 112 -16.35 1.77 -23.55
C VAL A 112 -15.22 2.49 -24.27
N SER A 113 -15.29 3.82 -24.36
CA SER A 113 -14.18 4.65 -24.82
C SER A 113 -13.38 5.15 -23.63
N LEU A 114 -12.14 4.71 -23.49
CA LEU A 114 -11.21 5.18 -22.45
C LEU A 114 -10.26 6.24 -23.07
N GLU A 115 -10.08 7.35 -22.36
CA GLU A 115 -9.00 8.27 -22.68
C GLU A 115 -7.64 7.63 -22.36
N PHE A 116 -6.59 8.06 -23.05
CA PHE A 116 -5.24 7.51 -22.84
C PHE A 116 -4.78 7.62 -21.38
N VAL A 117 -5.10 8.74 -20.72
CA VAL A 117 -4.75 8.97 -19.30
C VAL A 117 -5.46 8.01 -18.39
N ASP A 118 -6.74 7.72 -18.67
CA ASP A 118 -7.54 6.77 -17.86
C ASP A 118 -7.05 5.34 -18.05
N ALA A 119 -6.69 4.96 -19.29
CA ALA A 119 -6.09 3.66 -19.56
C ALA A 119 -4.74 3.51 -18.83
N LEU A 120 -3.95 4.57 -18.76
CA LEU A 120 -2.70 4.58 -17.99
C LEU A 120 -2.93 4.51 -16.48
N ALA A 121 -3.97 5.17 -15.95
CA ALA A 121 -4.36 5.10 -14.56
C ALA A 121 -4.77 3.67 -14.16
N VAL A 122 -5.55 2.99 -15.00
CA VAL A 122 -5.90 1.58 -14.82
C VAL A 122 -4.65 0.70 -14.91
N GLY A 123 -3.76 0.95 -15.87
CA GLY A 123 -2.48 0.25 -16.00
C GLY A 123 -1.61 0.40 -14.75
N ALA A 124 -1.53 1.59 -14.18
CA ALA A 124 -0.82 1.85 -12.93
C ALA A 124 -1.40 1.03 -11.76
N THR A 125 -2.72 1.00 -11.64
CA THR A 125 -3.40 0.23 -10.58
C THR A 125 -3.17 -1.28 -10.73
N LEU A 126 -3.21 -1.80 -11.95
CA LEU A 126 -3.00 -3.22 -12.24
C LEU A 126 -1.53 -3.65 -12.17
N SER A 127 -0.58 -2.70 -12.20
CA SER A 127 0.85 -3.01 -12.09
C SER A 127 1.29 -3.30 -10.65
N ALA A 128 0.47 -2.97 -9.65
CA ALA A 128 0.69 -3.37 -8.27
C ALA A 128 0.47 -4.87 -8.12
N THR A 129 1.54 -5.61 -7.85
CA THR A 129 1.50 -7.07 -7.69
C THR A 129 1.85 -7.46 -6.26
N ASP A 130 1.03 -8.31 -5.65
CA ASP A 130 1.28 -8.84 -4.32
C ASP A 130 2.02 -10.19 -4.39
N PRO A 131 3.28 -10.29 -3.93
CA PRO A 131 4.06 -11.50 -3.96
C PRO A 131 3.82 -12.44 -2.77
N VAL A 132 2.75 -12.27 -2.00
CA VAL A 132 2.46 -13.07 -0.79
C VAL A 132 2.59 -14.56 -1.05
N THR A 133 2.08 -15.04 -2.18
CA THR A 133 2.19 -16.46 -2.56
C THR A 133 3.65 -16.87 -2.81
N ILE A 134 4.43 -16.05 -3.52
CA ILE A 134 5.84 -16.31 -3.79
C ILE A 134 6.65 -16.28 -2.49
N LEU A 135 6.38 -15.32 -1.62
CA LEU A 135 7.06 -15.21 -0.32
C LEU A 135 6.74 -16.38 0.60
N SER A 136 5.51 -16.89 0.58
CA SER A 136 5.13 -18.09 1.34
C SER A 136 5.87 -19.34 0.86
N ILE A 137 6.05 -19.48 -0.46
CA ILE A 137 6.84 -20.56 -1.07
C ILE A 137 8.32 -20.41 -0.69
N PHE A 138 8.87 -19.20 -0.74
CA PHE A 138 10.27 -18.95 -0.38
C PHE A 138 10.56 -19.29 1.08
N ASN A 139 9.63 -18.97 1.98
CA ASN A 139 9.73 -19.38 3.38
C ASN A 139 9.70 -20.91 3.55
N ALA A 140 8.85 -21.60 2.78
CA ALA A 140 8.75 -23.06 2.82
C ALA A 140 10.04 -23.76 2.31
N TYR A 141 10.66 -23.21 1.26
CA TYR A 141 11.88 -23.74 0.66
C TYR A 141 13.19 -23.17 1.25
N LYS A 142 13.10 -22.29 2.25
CA LYS A 142 14.26 -21.62 2.88
C LYS A 142 15.20 -20.97 1.86
N VAL A 143 14.63 -20.22 0.94
CA VAL A 143 15.39 -19.48 -0.09
C VAL A 143 16.26 -18.39 0.59
N ASP A 144 17.31 -17.96 -0.10
CA ASP A 144 18.24 -16.93 0.39
C ASP A 144 17.48 -15.72 0.94
N PRO A 145 17.73 -15.33 2.20
CA PRO A 145 17.08 -14.16 2.84
C PRO A 145 17.27 -12.86 2.05
N LYS A 146 18.35 -12.75 1.26
CA LYS A 146 18.59 -11.60 0.40
C LYS A 146 17.54 -11.49 -0.69
N LEU A 147 17.26 -12.60 -1.39
CA LEU A 147 16.27 -12.63 -2.47
C LEU A 147 14.87 -12.37 -1.92
N TYR A 148 14.54 -12.98 -0.76
CA TYR A 148 13.29 -12.71 -0.05
C TYR A 148 13.10 -11.22 0.22
N THR A 149 14.14 -10.56 0.77
CA THR A 149 14.07 -9.12 1.11
C THR A 149 13.95 -8.23 -0.13
N ILE A 150 14.60 -8.58 -1.23
CA ILE A 150 14.50 -7.80 -2.48
C ILE A 150 13.08 -7.87 -3.03
N ILE A 151 12.49 -9.06 -3.12
CA ILE A 151 11.12 -9.23 -3.66
C ILE A 151 10.08 -8.59 -2.73
N PHE A 152 10.24 -8.76 -1.42
CA PHE A 152 9.34 -8.13 -0.45
C PHE A 152 9.45 -6.60 -0.49
N GLY A 153 10.67 -6.07 -0.55
CA GLY A 153 10.90 -4.63 -0.63
C GLY A 153 10.44 -4.01 -1.97
N GLU A 154 10.62 -4.74 -3.07
CA GLU A 154 10.12 -4.33 -4.39
C GLU A 154 8.60 -4.23 -4.37
N SER A 155 7.90 -5.26 -3.90
CA SER A 155 6.43 -5.24 -3.84
C SER A 155 5.89 -4.13 -2.94
N LEU A 156 6.50 -3.94 -1.78
CA LEU A 156 6.09 -2.91 -0.84
C LEU A 156 6.23 -1.49 -1.42
N LEU A 157 7.29 -1.24 -2.21
CA LEU A 157 7.47 0.02 -2.91
C LEU A 157 6.59 0.12 -4.15
N ASN A 158 6.37 -0.99 -4.87
CA ASN A 158 5.54 -1.06 -6.06
C ASN A 158 4.10 -0.59 -5.76
N ASP A 159 3.51 -1.02 -4.64
CA ASP A 159 2.18 -0.58 -4.21
C ASP A 159 2.13 0.94 -4.00
N ALA A 160 3.12 1.49 -3.29
CA ALA A 160 3.21 2.92 -3.06
C ALA A 160 3.42 3.71 -4.36
N ILE A 161 4.25 3.21 -5.27
CA ILE A 161 4.55 3.82 -6.57
C ILE A 161 3.30 3.80 -7.46
N SER A 162 2.59 2.69 -7.53
CA SER A 162 1.35 2.54 -8.30
C SER A 162 0.29 3.55 -7.88
N ILE A 163 0.13 3.77 -6.58
CA ILE A 163 -0.83 4.76 -6.06
C ILE A 163 -0.41 6.18 -6.44
N VAL A 164 0.87 6.54 -6.31
CA VAL A 164 1.36 7.88 -6.72
C VAL A 164 1.23 8.08 -8.23
N MET A 165 1.45 7.04 -9.03
CA MET A 165 1.21 7.08 -10.48
C MET A 165 -0.26 7.30 -10.80
N PHE A 166 -1.16 6.56 -10.13
CA PHE A 166 -2.60 6.74 -10.27
C PHE A 166 -3.04 8.16 -9.90
N GLU A 167 -2.61 8.68 -8.75
CA GLU A 167 -2.90 10.05 -8.33
C GLU A 167 -2.36 11.09 -9.32
N THR A 168 -1.18 10.84 -9.89
CA THR A 168 -0.59 11.70 -10.92
C THR A 168 -1.42 11.69 -12.20
N CYS A 169 -1.85 10.52 -12.67
CA CYS A 169 -2.72 10.40 -13.83
C CYS A 169 -4.06 11.14 -13.61
N GLN A 170 -4.63 11.01 -12.42
CA GLN A 170 -5.88 11.72 -12.06
C GLN A 170 -5.75 13.25 -12.18
N LYS A 171 -4.60 13.82 -11.86
CA LYS A 171 -4.35 15.27 -12.01
C LYS A 171 -4.32 15.73 -13.49
N PHE A 172 -4.03 14.81 -14.41
CA PHE A 172 -4.03 15.08 -15.86
C PHE A 172 -5.33 14.66 -16.57
N HIS A 173 -6.29 14.11 -15.85
CA HIS A 173 -7.58 13.74 -16.41
C HIS A 173 -8.31 14.95 -17.01
N GLY A 174 -8.83 14.79 -18.26
CA GLY A 174 -9.51 15.85 -18.98
C GLY A 174 -8.61 16.93 -19.61
N GLN A 175 -7.28 16.78 -19.53
CA GLN A 175 -6.33 17.68 -20.21
C GLN A 175 -5.84 17.08 -21.53
N PRO A 176 -5.60 17.91 -22.57
CA PRO A 176 -5.08 17.40 -23.84
C PRO A 176 -3.68 16.83 -23.64
N VAL A 177 -3.51 15.55 -23.97
CA VAL A 177 -2.24 14.84 -23.86
C VAL A 177 -1.27 15.38 -24.90
N ARG A 178 -0.20 16.03 -24.43
CA ARG A 178 0.94 16.46 -25.24
C ARG A 178 2.19 15.70 -24.80
N PHE A 179 3.17 15.58 -25.68
CA PHE A 179 4.45 14.96 -25.34
C PHE A 179 5.13 15.63 -24.14
N SER A 180 4.96 16.94 -23.98
CA SER A 180 5.40 17.70 -22.80
C SER A 180 4.70 17.25 -21.51
N SER A 181 3.44 16.83 -21.57
CA SER A 181 2.67 16.37 -20.39
C SER A 181 3.26 15.10 -19.78
N PHE A 182 3.90 14.25 -20.61
CA PHE A 182 4.59 13.07 -20.11
C PHE A 182 5.77 13.43 -19.19
N PHE A 183 6.63 14.36 -19.61
CA PHE A 183 7.75 14.82 -18.76
C PHE A 183 7.29 15.56 -17.52
N GLN A 184 6.20 16.34 -17.63
CA GLN A 184 5.58 16.98 -16.47
C GLN A 184 5.02 15.94 -15.49
N GLY A 185 4.38 14.88 -15.99
CA GLY A 185 3.87 13.78 -15.17
C GLY A 185 4.99 13.04 -14.42
N VAL A 186 6.07 12.69 -15.13
CA VAL A 186 7.24 12.05 -14.51
C VAL A 186 7.88 12.97 -13.47
N GLY A 187 8.02 14.26 -13.77
CA GLY A 187 8.56 15.24 -12.83
C GLY A 187 7.69 15.39 -11.59
N LEU A 188 6.36 15.47 -11.76
CA LEU A 188 5.40 15.55 -10.67
C LEU A 188 5.43 14.27 -9.80
N PHE A 189 5.51 13.09 -10.43
CA PHE A 189 5.65 11.81 -9.74
C PHE A 189 6.91 11.78 -8.87
N LEU A 190 8.07 12.09 -9.43
CA LEU A 190 9.34 12.09 -8.69
C LEU A 190 9.34 13.12 -7.55
N MET A 191 8.80 14.29 -7.78
CA MET A 191 8.67 15.34 -6.75
C MET A 191 7.76 14.86 -5.60
N THR A 192 6.57 14.35 -5.93
CA THR A 192 5.61 13.87 -4.92
C THR A 192 6.20 12.71 -4.12
N PHE A 193 6.82 11.73 -4.78
CA PHE A 193 7.45 10.59 -4.12
C PHE A 193 8.59 11.02 -3.19
N THR A 194 9.50 11.87 -3.66
CA THR A 194 10.67 12.32 -2.88
C THR A 194 10.26 13.16 -1.66
N ILE A 195 9.36 14.12 -1.84
CA ILE A 195 8.90 14.97 -0.74
C ILE A 195 8.14 14.13 0.30
N SER A 196 7.26 13.23 -0.12
CA SER A 196 6.55 12.33 0.78
C SER A 196 7.50 11.44 1.60
N THR A 197 8.55 10.92 0.95
CA THR A 197 9.59 10.15 1.63
C THR A 197 10.30 10.97 2.69
N ILE A 198 10.69 12.20 2.39
CA ILE A 198 11.37 13.11 3.34
C ILE A 198 10.46 13.41 4.53
N ILE A 199 9.18 13.69 4.30
CA ILE A 199 8.21 13.96 5.37
C ILE A 199 8.08 12.73 6.29
N GLY A 200 7.96 11.52 5.72
CA GLY A 200 7.84 10.29 6.48
C GLY A 200 9.07 10.01 7.36
N ILE A 201 10.25 10.15 6.79
CA ILE A 201 11.51 9.98 7.52
C ILE A 201 11.63 11.03 8.63
N PHE A 202 11.32 12.29 8.35
CA PHE A 202 11.40 13.37 9.34
C PHE A 202 10.49 13.10 10.54
N ILE A 203 9.23 12.74 10.32
CA ILE A 203 8.29 12.44 11.40
C ILE A 203 8.73 11.18 12.16
N GLY A 204 9.21 10.14 11.49
CA GLY A 204 9.73 8.95 12.13
C GLY A 204 10.93 9.22 13.04
N ILE A 205 11.87 10.08 12.63
CA ILE A 205 13.00 10.51 13.46
C ILE A 205 12.53 11.34 14.64
N LEU A 206 11.56 12.25 14.41
CA LEU A 206 10.99 13.08 15.47
C LEU A 206 10.37 12.21 16.57
N VAL A 207 9.61 11.20 16.21
CA VAL A 207 9.04 10.24 17.17
C VAL A 207 10.14 9.49 17.91
N ALA A 208 11.17 9.02 17.22
CA ALA A 208 12.31 8.33 17.84
C ALA A 208 13.03 9.22 18.86
N LEU A 209 13.19 10.52 18.57
CA LEU A 209 13.76 11.49 19.49
C LEU A 209 12.86 11.74 20.71
N ILE A 210 11.55 11.88 20.52
CA ILE A 210 10.58 12.05 21.61
C ILE A 210 10.65 10.83 22.54
N LEU A 211 10.63 9.61 21.99
CA LEU A 211 10.70 8.39 22.79
C LEU A 211 12.03 8.25 23.54
N LYS A 212 13.12 8.70 22.94
CA LYS A 212 14.45 8.67 23.58
C LYS A 212 14.57 9.62 24.78
N HIS A 213 14.00 10.83 24.67
CA HIS A 213 14.13 11.86 25.71
C HIS A 213 13.00 11.84 26.72
N SER A 214 11.91 11.12 26.47
CA SER A 214 10.79 11.00 27.39
C SER A 214 10.83 9.72 28.19
N HIS A 215 10.27 9.73 29.40
CA HIS A 215 10.11 8.54 30.24
C HIS A 215 8.84 7.75 29.91
N ILE A 216 8.24 7.93 28.73
CA ILE A 216 6.98 7.29 28.28
C ILE A 216 7.12 5.76 28.24
N ARG A 217 8.33 5.23 28.06
CA ARG A 217 8.63 3.80 28.11
C ARG A 217 8.08 3.07 29.35
N ARG A 218 7.78 3.78 30.44
CA ARG A 218 7.16 3.24 31.66
C ARG A 218 5.68 2.92 31.47
N TYR A 219 5.03 3.51 30.46
CA TYR A 219 3.61 3.36 30.18
C TYR A 219 3.38 2.84 28.74
N PRO A 220 3.47 1.50 28.51
CA PRO A 220 3.42 0.93 27.17
C PRO A 220 2.17 1.27 26.38
N GLN A 221 1.02 1.40 27.04
CA GLN A 221 -0.25 1.76 26.38
C GLN A 221 -0.21 3.17 25.79
N ILE A 222 0.33 4.13 26.53
CA ILE A 222 0.47 5.53 26.07
C ILE A 222 1.51 5.58 24.96
N GLU A 223 2.60 4.84 25.07
CA GLU A 223 3.66 4.73 24.08
C GLU A 223 3.11 4.22 22.74
N THR A 224 2.37 3.11 22.72
CA THR A 224 1.77 2.55 21.52
C THR A 224 0.79 3.54 20.87
N CYS A 225 -0.07 4.15 21.68
CA CYS A 225 -1.03 5.15 21.19
C CYS A 225 -0.31 6.35 20.55
N LEU A 226 0.76 6.84 21.18
CA LEU A 226 1.54 7.97 20.68
C LEU A 226 2.23 7.63 19.35
N VAL A 227 2.84 6.46 19.23
CA VAL A 227 3.50 6.01 17.98
C VAL A 227 2.48 5.92 16.85
N LEU A 228 1.30 5.34 17.10
CA LEU A 228 0.24 5.25 16.11
C LEU A 228 -0.29 6.63 15.70
N LEU A 229 -0.51 7.54 16.66
CA LEU A 229 -0.98 8.89 16.37
C LEU A 229 0.00 9.68 15.50
N PHE A 230 1.29 9.60 15.78
CA PHE A 230 2.31 10.25 14.95
C PHE A 230 2.41 9.61 13.56
N ALA A 231 2.27 8.30 13.44
CA ALA A 231 2.20 7.65 12.14
C ALA A 231 1.00 8.16 11.32
N TYR A 232 -0.18 8.25 11.92
CA TYR A 232 -1.36 8.87 11.30
C TYR A 232 -1.14 10.34 10.98
N GLN A 233 -0.45 11.08 11.83
CA GLN A 233 -0.10 12.48 11.56
C GLN A 233 0.79 12.60 10.31
N SER A 234 1.75 11.69 10.11
CA SER A 234 2.56 11.64 8.88
C SER A 234 1.68 11.49 7.64
N TYR A 235 0.69 10.59 7.69
CA TYR A 235 -0.25 10.36 6.61
C TYR A 235 -1.09 11.60 6.28
N PHE A 236 -1.77 12.16 7.29
CA PHE A 236 -2.64 13.32 7.09
C PHE A 236 -1.89 14.59 6.73
N PHE A 237 -0.70 14.79 7.29
CA PHE A 237 0.13 15.96 6.96
C PHE A 237 0.58 15.94 5.50
N SER A 238 1.03 14.78 5.00
CA SER A 238 1.39 14.62 3.60
C SER A 238 0.20 14.83 2.67
N ASN A 239 -0.97 14.25 2.99
CA ASN A 239 -2.19 14.46 2.21
C ASN A 239 -2.62 15.94 2.21
N GLY A 240 -2.52 16.63 3.34
CA GLY A 240 -2.82 18.04 3.45
C GLY A 240 -1.85 18.94 2.64
N ALA A 241 -0.61 18.48 2.44
CA ALA A 241 0.37 19.14 1.58
C ALA A 241 0.23 18.78 0.09
N HIS A 242 -0.84 18.08 -0.32
CA HIS A 242 -1.05 17.54 -1.68
C HIS A 242 0.04 16.58 -2.16
N MET A 243 0.73 15.93 -1.20
CA MET A 243 1.70 14.87 -1.42
C MET A 243 1.07 13.51 -1.12
N SER A 244 1.81 12.41 -1.33
CA SER A 244 1.28 11.07 -1.05
C SER A 244 1.43 10.70 0.43
N GLY A 245 0.30 10.61 1.14
CA GLY A 245 0.28 10.16 2.53
C GLY A 245 0.73 8.71 2.71
N ILE A 246 0.48 7.87 1.71
CA ILE A 246 0.82 6.44 1.72
C ILE A 246 2.34 6.25 1.73
N VAL A 247 3.06 6.95 0.84
CA VAL A 247 4.53 6.93 0.78
C VAL A 247 5.11 7.46 2.09
N SER A 248 4.58 8.58 2.59
CA SER A 248 5.04 9.17 3.85
C SER A 248 4.87 8.21 5.03
N LEU A 249 3.71 7.55 5.14
CA LEU A 249 3.43 6.59 6.19
C LEU A 249 4.33 5.34 6.11
N LEU A 250 4.58 4.85 4.90
CA LEU A 250 5.47 3.71 4.65
C LEU A 250 6.89 4.00 5.16
N PHE A 251 7.47 5.11 4.72
CA PHE A 251 8.82 5.49 5.15
C PHE A 251 8.88 5.91 6.63
N CYS A 252 7.79 6.42 7.18
CA CYS A 252 7.65 6.61 8.63
C CYS A 252 7.74 5.27 9.36
N GLY A 253 7.00 4.23 8.93
CA GLY A 253 7.07 2.88 9.50
C GLY A 253 8.47 2.27 9.45
N ILE A 254 9.15 2.37 8.31
CA ILE A 254 10.54 1.92 8.14
C ILE A 254 11.47 2.65 9.11
N THR A 255 11.31 3.97 9.23
CA THR A 255 12.13 4.81 10.12
C THR A 255 11.86 4.52 11.59
N LEU A 256 10.60 4.30 11.96
CA LEU A 256 10.22 3.91 13.33
C LEU A 256 10.86 2.57 13.72
N LYS A 257 10.85 1.58 12.83
CA LYS A 257 11.51 0.30 13.08
C LYS A 257 13.02 0.46 13.24
N HIS A 258 13.64 1.35 12.47
CA HIS A 258 15.10 1.54 12.51
C HIS A 258 15.58 2.30 13.75
N TYR A 259 14.94 3.40 14.09
CA TYR A 259 15.39 4.30 15.15
C TYR A 259 14.61 4.21 16.45
N ALA A 260 13.27 4.03 16.37
CA ALA A 260 12.43 4.04 17.54
C ALA A 260 12.34 2.68 18.24
N TYR A 261 12.51 1.57 17.53
CA TYR A 261 12.39 0.21 18.05
C TYR A 261 13.20 -0.03 19.33
N PHE A 262 14.45 0.40 19.38
CA PHE A 262 15.33 0.23 20.54
C PHE A 262 14.97 1.13 21.73
N ASN A 263 14.22 2.19 21.48
CA ASN A 263 13.76 3.14 22.49
C ASN A 263 12.39 2.77 23.04
N MET A 264 11.67 1.83 22.41
CA MET A 264 10.36 1.34 22.83
C MET A 264 10.45 0.32 23.95
N SER A 265 9.36 0.16 24.70
CA SER A 265 9.21 -0.91 25.68
C SER A 265 9.02 -2.27 24.98
N ARG A 266 9.42 -3.36 25.62
CA ARG A 266 9.24 -4.73 25.10
C ARG A 266 7.79 -5.11 24.79
N ARG A 267 6.81 -4.40 25.38
CA ARG A 267 5.38 -4.63 25.13
C ARG A 267 4.87 -3.87 23.92
N THR A 268 5.56 -2.80 23.54
CA THR A 268 5.21 -1.97 22.37
C THR A 268 5.93 -2.44 21.11
N GLN A 269 7.10 -3.06 21.25
CA GLN A 269 7.87 -3.70 20.18
C GLN A 269 7.10 -4.88 19.55
#